data_22f4db069bc7c546c96faeed2bb82a07
#
_entry.id   22f4db069bc7c546c96faeed2bb82a07
#
_cell.length_a   1.000
_cell.length_b   1.000
_cell.length_c   1.000
_cell.angle_alpha   90.00
_cell.angle_beta   90.00
_cell.angle_gamma   90.00
#
_symmetry.space_group_name_H-M   'P 1'
#
loop_
_entity.id
_entity.type
_entity.pdbx_description
1 polymer ?
#
loop_
_entity_poly.entity_id
_entity_poly.type
_entity_poly.pdbx_seq_one_letter_code
_entity_poly.pdbx_strand_id
1 'polypeptide(L)'
;MERGAVAPGSAWALVTGAGSGIGRCYALRQAALGCRLVIAGDNRAPLEAVAEEIRNARPAGRKAAAKEPEAAEGSEVAKKSKVAEGLGVAASADGSGAPGREPAAAIAEATGEPGAETDGNGALAAGSAQQGVGSGKECGNRATAAVTPDVRVIAIDLARVGAAQELYDRMTAEGIVVDVVINNAGIFSFCDILATPAERIERIILLHDLTVTQLCRLFAADMVRRGVRGHILNMSSYSLWMPFPGLALYSASKAYMRSFSVAFAKEVRERGIRVTALCPAGVATDLYGLTPYWQRIGRKLGVLITPDSCARRGLKALWKGRRCIVPDWWNRAWIPFCKVLPMWVLRPVRRFTMKFQK
;
A
#
# COMPACT_ATOMS: atom_id res chain seq x y z
N MET A 1 -11.47 8.84 19.17
CA MET A 1 -11.43 7.62 18.32
C MET A 1 -11.64 8.06 16.88
N GLU A 2 -10.63 7.90 16.01
CA GLU A 2 -10.81 8.19 14.58
C GLU A 2 -11.86 7.22 14.02
N ARG A 3 -12.97 7.75 13.51
CA ARG A 3 -14.05 6.98 12.90
C ARG A 3 -13.48 6.24 11.68
N GLY A 4 -13.24 4.94 11.81
CA GLY A 4 -12.75 4.08 10.73
C GLY A 4 -11.55 3.19 11.06
N ALA A 5 -11.04 3.21 12.28
CA ALA A 5 -10.08 2.22 12.73
C ALA A 5 -10.79 0.85 12.87
N VAL A 6 -10.20 -0.19 12.29
CA VAL A 6 -10.60 -1.57 12.53
C VAL A 6 -10.47 -1.83 14.04
N ALA A 7 -11.46 -2.49 14.64
CA ALA A 7 -11.45 -2.75 16.08
C ALA A 7 -10.17 -3.53 16.47
N PRO A 8 -9.41 -3.04 17.47
CA PRO A 8 -8.20 -3.72 17.91
C PRO A 8 -8.53 -5.16 18.37
N GLY A 9 -7.75 -6.13 17.91
CA GLY A 9 -7.79 -7.52 18.39
C GLY A 9 -8.65 -8.50 17.59
N SER A 10 -9.46 -8.08 16.63
CA SER A 10 -10.31 -8.99 15.82
C SER A 10 -9.94 -9.06 14.34
N ALA A 11 -9.27 -8.04 13.81
CA ALA A 11 -8.97 -7.93 12.38
C ALA A 11 -7.66 -8.60 12.00
N TRP A 12 -7.66 -9.29 10.86
CA TRP A 12 -6.44 -9.75 10.22
C TRP A 12 -5.92 -8.70 9.23
N ALA A 13 -4.62 -8.49 9.25
CA ALA A 13 -3.92 -7.68 8.26
C ALA A 13 -2.94 -8.55 7.47
N LEU A 14 -3.07 -8.56 6.15
CA LEU A 14 -2.11 -9.15 5.23
C LEU A 14 -1.05 -8.11 4.84
N VAL A 15 0.22 -8.46 4.98
CA VAL A 15 1.35 -7.66 4.50
C VAL A 15 2.22 -8.50 3.58
N THR A 16 2.29 -8.14 2.30
CA THR A 16 3.19 -8.81 1.35
C THR A 16 4.57 -8.14 1.33
N GLY A 17 5.64 -8.92 1.12
CA GLY A 17 7.02 -8.42 1.20
C GLY A 17 7.39 -7.94 2.59
N ALA A 18 6.90 -8.63 3.64
CA ALA A 18 7.04 -8.22 5.02
C ALA A 18 8.41 -8.53 5.64
N GLY A 19 9.26 -9.31 4.98
CA GLY A 19 10.54 -9.78 5.54
C GLY A 19 11.58 -8.68 5.78
N SER A 20 11.42 -7.50 5.18
CA SER A 20 12.39 -6.41 5.33
C SER A 20 11.79 -5.03 5.06
N GLY A 21 12.60 -3.99 5.24
CA GLY A 21 12.32 -2.62 4.79
C GLY A 21 10.97 -2.06 5.25
N ILE A 22 10.20 -1.55 4.29
CA ILE A 22 8.91 -0.91 4.56
C ILE A 22 7.87 -1.96 4.99
N GLY A 23 7.90 -3.17 4.39
CA GLY A 23 6.97 -4.26 4.71
C GLY A 23 7.09 -4.70 6.17
N ARG A 24 8.32 -4.88 6.68
CA ARG A 24 8.57 -5.14 8.11
C ARG A 24 7.98 -4.03 8.99
N CYS A 25 8.18 -2.75 8.61
CA CYS A 25 7.62 -1.63 9.37
C CYS A 25 6.09 -1.63 9.36
N TYR A 26 5.45 -2.02 8.26
CA TYR A 26 4.00 -2.20 8.22
C TYR A 26 3.55 -3.30 9.17
N ALA A 27 4.20 -4.47 9.15
CA ALA A 27 3.85 -5.60 10.00
C ALA A 27 3.95 -5.22 11.49
N LEU A 28 5.06 -4.61 11.91
CA LEU A 28 5.26 -4.13 13.28
C LEU A 28 4.21 -3.11 13.71
N ARG A 29 3.84 -2.18 12.83
CA ARG A 29 2.83 -1.17 13.15
C ARG A 29 1.41 -1.74 13.23
N GLN A 30 1.07 -2.72 12.40
CA GLN A 30 -0.21 -3.41 12.50
C GLN A 30 -0.29 -4.26 13.78
N ALA A 31 0.81 -4.94 14.15
CA ALA A 31 0.91 -5.64 15.43
C ALA A 31 0.71 -4.69 16.62
N ALA A 32 1.35 -3.52 16.60
CA ALA A 32 1.20 -2.50 17.65
C ALA A 32 -0.24 -1.94 17.75
N LEU A 33 -1.03 -2.00 16.67
CA LEU A 33 -2.46 -1.68 16.66
C LEU A 33 -3.33 -2.83 17.16
N GLY A 34 -2.74 -3.99 17.49
CA GLY A 34 -3.46 -5.17 17.97
C GLY A 34 -4.06 -6.04 16.86
N CYS A 35 -3.66 -5.86 15.60
CA CYS A 35 -4.11 -6.72 14.51
C CYS A 35 -3.44 -8.09 14.59
N ARG A 36 -4.18 -9.13 14.22
CA ARG A 36 -3.61 -10.42 13.83
C ARG A 36 -2.99 -10.29 12.45
N LEU A 37 -1.90 -11.00 12.16
CA LEU A 37 -1.09 -10.77 10.98
C LEU A 37 -0.91 -12.01 10.13
N VAL A 38 -1.03 -11.81 8.81
CA VAL A 38 -0.41 -12.69 7.82
C VAL A 38 0.71 -11.91 7.17
N ILE A 39 1.92 -12.43 7.26
CA ILE A 39 3.09 -11.88 6.60
C ILE A 39 3.53 -12.84 5.50
N ALA A 40 3.61 -12.32 4.27
CA ALA A 40 3.89 -13.11 3.08
C ALA A 40 5.09 -12.56 2.30
N GLY A 41 5.83 -13.45 1.64
CA GLY A 41 6.99 -13.13 0.80
C GLY A 41 7.68 -14.37 0.30
N ASP A 42 8.68 -14.22 -0.56
CA ASP A 42 9.39 -15.30 -1.23
C ASP A 42 10.41 -16.04 -0.33
N ASN A 43 10.96 -15.36 0.67
CA ASN A 43 11.96 -15.94 1.55
C ASN A 43 11.40 -16.11 2.98
N ARG A 44 11.35 -17.36 3.44
CA ARG A 44 10.80 -17.74 4.75
C ARG A 44 11.61 -17.19 5.91
N ALA A 45 12.94 -17.24 5.85
CA ALA A 45 13.79 -16.88 6.98
C ALA A 45 13.63 -15.41 7.45
N PRO A 46 13.65 -14.39 6.59
CA PRO A 46 13.36 -13.02 6.99
C PRO A 46 11.94 -12.82 7.54
N LEU A 47 10.95 -13.55 7.03
CA LEU A 47 9.57 -13.48 7.53
C LEU A 47 9.48 -14.05 8.96
N GLU A 48 10.10 -15.20 9.22
CA GLU A 48 10.12 -15.78 10.59
C GLU A 48 10.83 -14.86 11.58
N ALA A 49 11.93 -14.23 11.18
CA ALA A 49 12.62 -13.25 12.03
C ALA A 49 11.68 -12.06 12.40
N VAL A 50 10.90 -11.57 11.45
CA VAL A 50 9.90 -10.50 11.71
C VAL A 50 8.76 -11.02 12.58
N ALA A 51 8.30 -12.26 12.37
CA ALA A 51 7.27 -12.87 13.19
C ALA A 51 7.73 -13.02 14.64
N GLU A 52 8.97 -13.45 14.85
CA GLU A 52 9.56 -13.57 16.18
C GLU A 52 9.71 -12.20 16.87
N GLU A 53 10.18 -11.19 16.13
CA GLU A 53 10.24 -9.81 16.63
C GLU A 53 8.86 -9.32 17.10
N ILE A 54 7.81 -9.61 16.34
CA ILE A 54 6.44 -9.23 16.69
C ILE A 54 5.97 -9.97 17.94
N ARG A 55 6.22 -11.28 18.05
CA ARG A 55 5.85 -12.11 19.22
C ARG A 55 6.58 -11.66 20.48
N ASN A 56 7.84 -11.22 20.35
CA ASN A 56 8.69 -10.77 21.45
C ASN A 56 8.47 -9.29 21.81
N ALA A 57 7.79 -8.51 20.97
CA ALA A 57 7.47 -7.13 21.26
C ALA A 57 6.48 -7.06 22.42
N ARG A 58 6.90 -6.48 23.56
CA ARG A 58 5.98 -6.20 24.67
C ARG A 58 4.83 -5.34 24.13
N PRO A 59 3.57 -5.65 24.46
CA PRO A 59 2.45 -4.81 24.07
C PRO A 59 2.70 -3.41 24.61
N ALA A 60 2.90 -2.46 23.72
CA ALA A 60 3.02 -1.05 24.08
C ALA A 60 1.70 -0.65 24.77
N GLY A 61 1.77 -0.32 26.05
CA GLY A 61 0.61 0.10 26.81
C GLY A 61 -0.12 1.20 26.00
N ARG A 62 -1.44 1.14 25.95
CA ARG A 62 -2.37 1.99 25.14
C ARG A 62 -2.06 3.48 25.12
N LYS A 63 -1.21 4.00 26.02
CA LYS A 63 -0.80 5.41 26.13
C LYS A 63 0.37 5.80 25.21
N ALA A 64 1.22 4.87 24.76
CA ALA A 64 2.38 5.19 23.91
C ALA A 64 2.03 5.37 22.43
N ALA A 65 0.95 4.77 21.94
CA ALA A 65 0.52 4.93 20.55
C ALA A 65 -0.23 6.28 20.28
N ALA A 66 -0.60 7.01 21.32
CA ALA A 66 -1.36 8.27 21.21
C ALA A 66 -0.50 9.54 21.39
N LYS A 67 0.75 9.41 21.87
CA LYS A 67 1.67 10.54 21.95
C LYS A 67 2.58 10.52 20.72
N GLU A 68 2.23 11.28 19.72
CA GLU A 68 3.18 11.71 18.69
C GLU A 68 4.30 12.49 19.40
N PRO A 69 5.58 12.17 19.22
CA PRO A 69 6.61 13.15 19.46
C PRO A 69 6.39 14.22 18.39
N GLU A 70 5.91 15.40 18.78
CA GLU A 70 6.05 16.62 17.99
C GLU A 70 7.56 16.76 17.71
N ALA A 71 7.97 16.33 16.53
CA ALA A 71 9.26 16.70 16.02
C ALA A 71 9.24 18.21 15.87
N ALA A 72 10.14 18.86 16.57
CA ALA A 72 10.47 20.25 16.38
C ALA A 72 10.87 20.48 14.91
N GLU A 73 9.89 20.79 14.09
CA GLU A 73 10.03 21.34 12.76
C GLU A 73 9.69 22.82 12.88
N GLY A 74 10.70 23.61 13.05
CA GLY A 74 10.46 25.02 12.95
C GLY A 74 11.55 25.87 13.57
N SER A 75 12.15 26.62 12.74
CA SER A 75 13.09 27.72 12.91
C SER A 75 14.55 27.38 12.60
N GLU A 76 14.84 27.31 11.30
CA GLU A 76 16.06 27.89 10.75
C GLU A 76 16.12 27.83 9.20
N VAL A 77 15.09 28.31 8.51
CA VAL A 77 15.23 28.70 7.08
C VAL A 77 14.26 29.84 6.75
N ALA A 78 14.34 30.92 7.50
CA ALA A 78 13.65 32.16 7.16
C ALA A 78 14.63 33.34 7.10
N LYS A 79 15.79 33.13 6.46
CA LYS A 79 16.68 34.25 6.06
C LYS A 79 17.54 33.78 4.88
N LYS A 80 17.01 33.87 3.67
CA LYS A 80 17.69 34.12 2.40
C LYS A 80 16.73 33.88 1.24
N SER A 81 15.84 34.80 1.02
CA SER A 81 15.09 34.93 -0.23
C SER A 81 14.75 36.42 -0.44
N LYS A 82 15.73 37.16 -0.75
CA LYS A 82 15.62 38.45 -1.43
C LYS A 82 16.72 38.45 -2.47
N VAL A 83 16.39 38.03 -3.68
CA VAL A 83 16.96 38.40 -4.98
C VAL A 83 16.26 37.50 -6.02
N ALA A 84 15.30 38.05 -6.74
CA ALA A 84 14.92 37.79 -8.11
C ALA A 84 13.49 38.33 -8.38
N GLU A 85 13.37 39.62 -8.26
CA GLU A 85 12.37 40.36 -9.06
C GLU A 85 13.10 40.82 -10.33
N GLY A 86 12.49 40.51 -11.47
CA GLY A 86 12.86 41.10 -12.75
C GLY A 86 13.08 40.09 -13.85
N LEU A 87 12.02 39.77 -14.57
CA LEU A 87 12.00 39.57 -16.03
C LEU A 87 10.56 39.20 -16.45
N GLY A 88 9.83 40.24 -16.82
CA GLY A 88 8.59 40.10 -17.54
C GLY A 88 8.86 39.68 -18.99
N VAL A 89 8.06 38.77 -19.51
CA VAL A 89 7.82 38.61 -20.95
C VAL A 89 6.36 38.28 -21.16
N ALA A 90 5.83 39.01 -22.13
CA ALA A 90 4.45 39.20 -22.53
C ALA A 90 3.74 37.95 -23.06
N ALA A 91 2.41 37.98 -22.91
CA ALA A 91 1.46 37.11 -23.57
C ALA A 91 1.36 37.41 -25.07
N SER A 92 1.22 36.38 -25.90
CA SER A 92 0.53 36.47 -27.17
C SER A 92 -0.36 35.24 -27.38
N ALA A 93 -1.63 35.52 -27.54
CA ALA A 93 -2.68 34.60 -27.95
C ALA A 93 -2.66 34.44 -29.47
N ASP A 94 -3.00 33.24 -29.93
CA ASP A 94 -3.68 32.89 -31.19
C ASP A 94 -3.67 31.35 -31.26
N GLY A 95 -4.71 30.61 -31.54
CA GLY A 95 -5.90 30.81 -32.33
C GLY A 95 -6.18 29.48 -33.02
N SER A 96 -7.39 28.92 -32.80
CA SER A 96 -8.14 28.03 -33.70
C SER A 96 -7.63 26.63 -34.07
N GLY A 97 -8.51 25.64 -33.91
CA GLY A 97 -8.55 24.43 -34.71
C GLY A 97 -9.00 23.15 -33.99
N ALA A 98 -10.30 22.97 -33.80
CA ALA A 98 -10.87 21.65 -33.60
C ALA A 98 -11.11 20.96 -34.94
N PRO A 99 -10.96 19.66 -35.06
CA PRO A 99 -12.01 18.88 -35.67
C PRO A 99 -12.29 17.52 -35.03
N GLY A 100 -13.58 17.13 -35.13
CA GLY A 100 -14.01 15.78 -35.48
C GLY A 100 -14.23 14.79 -34.34
N ARG A 101 -15.47 14.78 -33.85
CA ARG A 101 -16.11 13.62 -33.22
C ARG A 101 -16.37 12.53 -34.27
N GLU A 102 -16.03 11.30 -33.99
CA GLU A 102 -16.71 10.13 -34.53
C GLU A 102 -17.13 9.16 -33.41
N PRO A 103 -18.23 8.38 -33.62
CA PRO A 103 -19.02 7.86 -32.51
C PRO A 103 -18.64 6.46 -32.07
N ALA A 104 -18.91 6.21 -30.81
CA ALA A 104 -18.81 4.89 -30.13
C ALA A 104 -19.74 3.88 -30.82
N ALA A 105 -19.18 2.71 -31.15
CA ALA A 105 -19.94 1.53 -31.51
C ALA A 105 -20.36 0.79 -30.21
N ALA A 106 -21.66 0.53 -30.14
CA ALA A 106 -22.35 -0.25 -29.14
C ALA A 106 -21.90 -1.72 -29.23
N ILE A 107 -21.60 -2.32 -28.08
CA ILE A 107 -21.57 -3.79 -27.96
C ILE A 107 -22.82 -4.20 -27.18
N ALA A 108 -23.64 -4.98 -27.89
CA ALA A 108 -24.93 -5.47 -27.46
C ALA A 108 -24.83 -6.54 -26.36
N GLU A 109 -25.92 -6.58 -25.62
CA GLU A 109 -26.32 -7.52 -24.59
C GLU A 109 -26.28 -9.00 -25.04
N ALA A 110 -25.90 -9.84 -24.11
CA ALA A 110 -26.36 -11.23 -24.12
C ALA A 110 -26.91 -11.55 -22.72
N THR A 111 -28.21 -11.43 -22.63
CA THR A 111 -29.07 -11.95 -21.57
C THR A 111 -29.22 -13.46 -21.74
N GLY A 112 -29.14 -14.21 -20.66
CA GLY A 112 -29.46 -15.61 -20.59
C GLY A 112 -29.78 -16.01 -19.16
N GLU A 113 -31.06 -15.87 -18.77
CA GLU A 113 -31.65 -16.62 -17.67
C GLU A 113 -32.13 -18.01 -18.16
N PRO A 114 -32.16 -18.98 -17.25
CA PRO A 114 -33.46 -19.61 -16.92
C PRO A 114 -33.59 -19.86 -15.41
N GLY A 115 -34.72 -19.50 -14.78
CA GLY A 115 -36.00 -20.28 -14.74
C GLY A 115 -35.98 -21.21 -13.53
N ALA A 116 -36.55 -20.81 -12.47
CA ALA A 116 -37.83 -21.03 -11.81
C ALA A 116 -38.06 -22.37 -11.06
N GLU A 117 -38.72 -22.21 -9.89
CA GLU A 117 -39.59 -23.17 -9.15
C GLU A 117 -38.87 -24.15 -8.21
N THR A 118 -39.31 -24.43 -6.95
CA THR A 118 -40.60 -24.31 -6.27
C THR A 118 -40.45 -24.49 -4.75
N ASP A 119 -41.33 -23.86 -4.00
CA ASP A 119 -42.03 -24.22 -2.79
C ASP A 119 -41.44 -25.15 -1.69
N GLY A 120 -41.57 -24.70 -0.46
CA GLY A 120 -41.40 -25.54 0.72
C GLY A 120 -41.63 -24.80 2.04
N ASN A 121 -42.88 -24.64 2.37
CA ASN A 121 -43.48 -24.18 3.63
C ASN A 121 -43.02 -25.01 4.85
N GLY A 122 -42.75 -24.40 6.01
CA GLY A 122 -42.50 -25.10 7.26
C GLY A 122 -42.44 -24.15 8.46
N ALA A 123 -43.56 -24.05 9.14
CA ALA A 123 -43.85 -23.14 10.25
C ALA A 123 -43.36 -23.64 11.62
N LEU A 124 -43.17 -22.70 12.52
CA LEU A 124 -43.43 -22.67 13.98
C LEU A 124 -42.61 -23.57 14.93
N ALA A 125 -41.90 -22.92 15.85
CA ALA A 125 -42.16 -23.07 17.28
C ALA A 125 -41.45 -21.95 18.10
N ALA A 126 -42.28 -21.19 18.79
CA ALA A 126 -41.88 -20.30 19.85
C ALA A 126 -41.58 -21.10 21.14
N GLY A 127 -40.50 -20.71 21.84
CA GLY A 127 -40.17 -21.22 23.17
C GLY A 127 -39.67 -20.11 24.04
N SER A 128 -40.56 -19.52 24.80
CA SER A 128 -40.29 -18.57 25.90
C SER A 128 -39.80 -19.31 27.13
N ALA A 129 -38.72 -18.87 27.75
CA ALA A 129 -38.48 -19.10 29.17
C ALA A 129 -37.75 -17.92 29.79
N GLN A 130 -38.44 -17.30 30.72
CA GLN A 130 -38.00 -16.23 31.61
C GLN A 130 -37.22 -16.76 32.83
N GLN A 131 -36.43 -15.87 33.39
CA GLN A 131 -36.08 -15.67 34.82
C GLN A 131 -34.74 -16.21 35.32
N GLY A 132 -34.00 -15.26 35.88
CA GLY A 132 -32.87 -15.49 36.76
C GLY A 132 -32.11 -14.19 37.07
N VAL A 133 -32.73 -13.34 37.98
CA VAL A 133 -32.05 -12.19 38.56
C VAL A 133 -31.05 -12.69 39.60
N GLY A 134 -29.78 -12.45 39.41
CA GLY A 134 -28.71 -12.71 40.36
C GLY A 134 -27.78 -11.50 40.46
N SER A 135 -27.97 -10.65 41.47
CA SER A 135 -27.07 -9.58 41.83
C SER A 135 -25.80 -10.15 42.44
N GLY A 136 -24.67 -9.90 41.83
CA GLY A 136 -23.36 -10.18 42.37
C GLY A 136 -22.33 -9.18 41.84
N LYS A 137 -22.11 -8.09 42.62
CA LYS A 137 -20.96 -7.22 42.45
C LYS A 137 -19.71 -7.98 42.82
N GLU A 138 -18.94 -8.39 41.83
CA GLU A 138 -17.50 -8.63 41.99
C GLU A 138 -16.75 -7.85 40.94
N CYS A 139 -16.21 -6.72 41.36
CA CYS A 139 -15.25 -5.92 40.61
C CYS A 139 -13.89 -6.65 40.64
N GLY A 140 -13.84 -7.77 39.92
CA GLY A 140 -12.63 -8.51 39.69
C GLY A 140 -11.76 -7.76 38.66
N ASN A 141 -10.65 -7.25 39.14
CA ASN A 141 -9.56 -6.65 38.38
C ASN A 141 -8.99 -7.72 37.42
N ARG A 142 -9.68 -7.93 36.28
CA ARG A 142 -9.16 -8.75 35.20
C ARG A 142 -7.99 -7.99 34.57
N ALA A 143 -6.80 -8.25 35.08
CA ALA A 143 -5.57 -7.99 34.36
C ALA A 143 -5.74 -8.64 32.97
N THR A 144 -5.95 -7.81 31.95
CA THR A 144 -5.98 -8.26 30.55
C THR A 144 -4.62 -8.85 30.28
N ALA A 145 -4.54 -10.19 30.26
CA ALA A 145 -3.36 -10.91 29.81
C ALA A 145 -2.92 -10.30 28.47
N ALA A 146 -1.65 -9.96 28.37
CA ALA A 146 -1.05 -9.42 27.16
C ALA A 146 -1.21 -10.48 26.05
N VAL A 147 -2.20 -10.30 25.18
CA VAL A 147 -2.42 -11.18 24.04
C VAL A 147 -1.25 -10.97 23.09
N THR A 148 -0.36 -11.96 23.00
CA THR A 148 0.68 -12.01 21.97
C THR A 148 -0.01 -11.94 20.60
N PRO A 149 0.42 -11.05 19.69
CA PRO A 149 -0.18 -10.95 18.37
C PRO A 149 -0.07 -12.30 17.63
N ASP A 150 -1.20 -12.81 17.12
CA ASP A 150 -1.20 -13.99 16.26
C ASP A 150 -0.59 -13.61 14.91
N VAL A 151 0.54 -14.26 14.55
CA VAL A 151 1.29 -13.99 13.33
C VAL A 151 1.46 -15.30 12.55
N ARG A 152 0.91 -15.32 11.34
CA ARG A 152 1.05 -16.41 10.36
C ARG A 152 2.07 -16.03 9.31
N VAL A 153 2.98 -16.93 8.99
CA VAL A 153 4.03 -16.76 7.98
C VAL A 153 3.69 -17.62 6.77
N ILE A 154 3.54 -16.99 5.61
CA ILE A 154 3.31 -17.67 4.34
C ILE A 154 4.47 -17.36 3.38
N ALA A 155 5.35 -18.34 3.20
CA ALA A 155 6.38 -18.25 2.16
C ALA A 155 5.76 -18.57 0.79
N ILE A 156 5.79 -17.59 -0.13
CA ILE A 156 5.21 -17.68 -1.46
C ILE A 156 5.87 -16.69 -2.42
N ASP A 157 6.27 -17.17 -3.60
CA ASP A 157 6.70 -16.28 -4.69
C ASP A 157 5.45 -15.69 -5.37
N LEU A 158 5.27 -14.39 -5.17
CA LEU A 158 4.14 -13.64 -5.73
C LEU A 158 4.38 -13.18 -7.18
N ALA A 159 5.59 -13.41 -7.74
CA ALA A 159 5.93 -13.06 -9.11
C ALA A 159 5.65 -14.21 -10.09
N ARG A 160 4.59 -14.98 -9.88
CA ARG A 160 4.14 -16.07 -10.75
C ARG A 160 2.64 -16.07 -10.96
N VAL A 161 2.21 -16.69 -12.05
CA VAL A 161 0.78 -16.87 -12.36
C VAL A 161 0.11 -17.69 -11.25
N GLY A 162 -1.10 -17.32 -10.85
CA GLY A 162 -1.89 -18.03 -9.85
C GLY A 162 -1.49 -17.76 -8.39
N ALA A 163 -0.39 -17.05 -8.13
CA ALA A 163 0.11 -16.83 -6.77
C ALA A 163 -0.88 -16.05 -5.87
N ALA A 164 -1.61 -15.11 -6.43
CA ALA A 164 -2.63 -14.36 -5.69
C ALA A 164 -3.78 -15.26 -5.22
N GLN A 165 -4.25 -16.16 -6.10
CA GLN A 165 -5.30 -17.12 -5.76
C GLN A 165 -4.79 -18.10 -4.71
N GLU A 166 -3.61 -18.65 -4.90
CA GLU A 166 -3.02 -19.59 -3.93
C GLU A 166 -2.85 -18.98 -2.54
N LEU A 167 -2.36 -17.72 -2.46
CA LEU A 167 -2.26 -17.02 -1.17
C LEU A 167 -3.64 -16.86 -0.52
N TYR A 168 -4.62 -16.45 -1.30
CA TYR A 168 -6.00 -16.30 -0.83
C TYR A 168 -6.58 -17.62 -0.32
N ASP A 169 -6.43 -18.71 -1.08
CA ASP A 169 -6.95 -20.04 -0.75
C ASP A 169 -6.31 -20.62 0.51
N ARG A 170 -4.99 -20.47 0.67
CA ARG A 170 -4.26 -20.88 1.89
C ARG A 170 -4.81 -20.16 3.12
N MET A 171 -5.05 -18.86 3.01
CA MET A 171 -5.60 -18.07 4.13
C MET A 171 -7.05 -18.46 4.44
N THR A 172 -7.86 -18.68 3.41
CA THR A 172 -9.26 -19.09 3.55
C THR A 172 -9.37 -20.48 4.18
N ALA A 173 -8.51 -21.42 3.80
CA ALA A 173 -8.45 -22.77 4.37
C ALA A 173 -8.11 -22.75 5.88
N GLU A 174 -7.34 -21.75 6.35
CA GLU A 174 -7.06 -21.53 7.77
C GLU A 174 -8.15 -20.70 8.49
N GLY A 175 -9.25 -20.37 7.81
CA GLY A 175 -10.31 -19.50 8.37
C GLY A 175 -9.85 -18.05 8.63
N ILE A 176 -8.81 -17.60 7.94
CA ILE A 176 -8.28 -16.25 8.10
C ILE A 176 -9.07 -15.25 7.28
N VAL A 177 -9.68 -14.30 7.95
CA VAL A 177 -10.57 -13.30 7.37
C VAL A 177 -9.93 -11.92 7.43
N VAL A 178 -9.52 -11.38 6.27
CA VAL A 178 -8.69 -10.17 6.17
C VAL A 178 -9.54 -8.92 6.01
N ASP A 179 -9.23 -7.89 6.78
CA ASP A 179 -9.85 -6.56 6.70
C ASP A 179 -8.85 -5.48 6.24
N VAL A 180 -7.55 -5.77 6.31
CA VAL A 180 -6.49 -4.85 5.88
C VAL A 180 -5.52 -5.59 4.96
N VAL A 181 -5.33 -5.10 3.73
CA VAL A 181 -4.36 -5.64 2.76
C VAL A 181 -3.32 -4.59 2.47
N ILE A 182 -2.04 -4.95 2.64
CA ILE A 182 -0.90 -4.10 2.31
C ILE A 182 -0.06 -4.81 1.24
N ASN A 183 -0.31 -4.45 -0.02
CA ASN A 183 0.44 -4.92 -1.17
C ASN A 183 1.76 -4.14 -1.26
N ASN A 184 2.78 -4.63 -0.53
CA ASN A 184 4.08 -3.98 -0.44
C ASN A 184 5.17 -4.76 -1.18
N ALA A 185 5.02 -6.06 -1.42
CA ALA A 185 5.99 -6.84 -2.22
C ALA A 185 6.29 -6.15 -3.55
N GLY A 186 7.55 -6.12 -3.93
CA GLY A 186 7.95 -5.48 -5.18
C GLY A 186 9.41 -5.73 -5.53
N ILE A 187 9.70 -5.75 -6.82
CA ILE A 187 11.03 -5.89 -7.40
C ILE A 187 11.45 -4.53 -7.93
N PHE A 188 12.60 -4.03 -7.46
CA PHE A 188 13.19 -2.83 -8.05
C PHE A 188 13.97 -3.22 -9.31
N SER A 189 13.80 -2.47 -10.37
CA SER A 189 14.59 -2.61 -11.59
C SER A 189 15.10 -1.25 -12.04
N PHE A 190 16.42 -1.16 -12.14
CA PHE A 190 17.11 -0.03 -12.73
C PHE A 190 18.03 -0.60 -13.82
N CYS A 191 17.46 -0.84 -14.99
CA CYS A 191 18.15 -1.43 -16.13
C CYS A 191 17.58 -0.86 -17.45
N ASP A 192 18.45 -0.73 -18.44
CA ASP A 192 18.01 -0.40 -19.80
C ASP A 192 17.13 -1.55 -20.32
N ILE A 193 15.99 -1.24 -20.91
CA ILE A 193 15.01 -2.25 -21.33
C ILE A 193 15.59 -3.24 -22.35
N LEU A 194 16.51 -2.78 -23.20
CA LEU A 194 17.16 -3.64 -24.17
C LEU A 194 18.12 -4.65 -23.54
N ALA A 195 18.61 -4.35 -22.34
CA ALA A 195 19.50 -5.23 -21.57
C ALA A 195 18.76 -6.04 -20.49
N THR A 196 17.46 -5.80 -20.31
CA THR A 196 16.67 -6.50 -19.28
C THR A 196 16.28 -7.90 -19.76
N PRO A 197 16.60 -8.98 -19.02
CA PRO A 197 16.17 -10.33 -19.38
C PRO A 197 14.64 -10.44 -19.43
N ALA A 198 14.10 -11.20 -20.38
CA ALA A 198 12.67 -11.40 -20.57
C ALA A 198 11.98 -11.91 -19.29
N GLU A 199 12.58 -12.88 -18.61
CA GLU A 199 12.11 -13.41 -17.34
C GLU A 199 11.94 -12.30 -16.26
N ARG A 200 12.89 -11.37 -16.19
CA ARG A 200 12.80 -10.25 -15.24
C ARG A 200 11.66 -9.29 -15.59
N ILE A 201 11.41 -9.08 -16.89
CA ILE A 201 10.27 -8.28 -17.37
C ILE A 201 8.97 -8.94 -16.92
N GLU A 202 8.82 -10.23 -17.17
CA GLU A 202 7.64 -11.00 -16.78
C GLU A 202 7.42 -10.97 -15.28
N ARG A 203 8.44 -11.23 -14.47
CA ARG A 203 8.34 -11.23 -13.01
C ARG A 203 7.89 -9.87 -12.44
N ILE A 204 8.37 -8.77 -13.02
CA ILE A 204 7.95 -7.42 -12.58
C ILE A 204 6.47 -7.19 -12.91
N ILE A 205 6.02 -7.54 -14.11
CA ILE A 205 4.63 -7.38 -14.55
C ILE A 205 3.71 -8.30 -13.72
N LEU A 206 4.10 -9.56 -13.54
CA LEU A 206 3.36 -10.52 -12.73
C LEU A 206 3.18 -10.01 -11.29
N LEU A 207 4.27 -9.57 -10.65
CA LEU A 207 4.23 -9.14 -9.26
C LEU A 207 3.50 -7.81 -9.07
N HIS A 208 3.86 -6.78 -9.87
CA HIS A 208 3.37 -5.42 -9.64
C HIS A 208 1.95 -5.21 -10.18
N ASP A 209 1.63 -5.80 -11.33
CA ASP A 209 0.40 -5.48 -12.03
C ASP A 209 -0.64 -6.60 -11.82
N LEU A 210 -0.34 -7.84 -12.24
CA LEU A 210 -1.31 -8.94 -12.19
C LEU A 210 -1.64 -9.34 -10.75
N THR A 211 -0.63 -9.69 -9.96
CA THR A 211 -0.83 -10.20 -8.59
C THR A 211 -1.50 -9.17 -7.70
N VAL A 212 -1.07 -7.91 -7.75
CA VAL A 212 -1.71 -6.83 -6.95
C VAL A 212 -3.16 -6.64 -7.36
N THR A 213 -3.46 -6.65 -8.65
CA THR A 213 -4.84 -6.52 -9.16
C THR A 213 -5.72 -7.68 -8.68
N GLN A 214 -5.21 -8.92 -8.78
CA GLN A 214 -5.93 -10.10 -8.31
C GLN A 214 -6.13 -10.12 -6.80
N LEU A 215 -5.13 -9.78 -6.00
CA LEU A 215 -5.27 -9.66 -4.54
C LEU A 215 -6.30 -8.60 -4.17
N CYS A 216 -6.27 -7.43 -4.82
CA CYS A 216 -7.27 -6.39 -4.60
C CYS A 216 -8.68 -6.91 -4.91
N ARG A 217 -8.87 -7.62 -6.03
CA ARG A 217 -10.17 -8.20 -6.42
C ARG A 217 -10.67 -9.24 -5.41
N LEU A 218 -9.83 -10.21 -5.07
CA LEU A 218 -10.19 -11.31 -4.18
C LEU A 218 -10.59 -10.82 -2.78
N PHE A 219 -9.73 -10.03 -2.16
CA PHE A 219 -9.97 -9.53 -0.81
C PHE A 219 -11.09 -8.48 -0.76
N ALA A 220 -11.20 -7.59 -1.77
CA ALA A 220 -12.31 -6.65 -1.81
C ALA A 220 -13.66 -7.36 -1.99
N ALA A 221 -13.74 -8.38 -2.86
CA ALA A 221 -14.95 -9.19 -3.02
C ALA A 221 -15.35 -9.87 -1.71
N ASP A 222 -14.37 -10.43 -0.98
CA ASP A 222 -14.62 -11.03 0.32
C ASP A 222 -15.10 -10.01 1.37
N MET A 223 -14.45 -8.85 1.45
CA MET A 223 -14.84 -7.75 2.34
C MET A 223 -16.27 -7.27 2.06
N VAL A 224 -16.65 -7.13 0.77
CA VAL A 224 -18.01 -6.78 0.34
C VAL A 224 -19.02 -7.83 0.75
N ARG A 225 -18.73 -9.12 0.49
CA ARG A 225 -19.61 -10.23 0.86
C ARG A 225 -19.88 -10.28 2.37
N ARG A 226 -18.89 -9.93 3.19
CA ARG A 226 -19.00 -9.87 4.65
C ARG A 226 -19.61 -8.57 5.18
N GLY A 227 -19.85 -7.58 4.33
CA GLY A 227 -20.37 -6.27 4.73
C GLY A 227 -19.44 -5.47 5.64
N VAL A 228 -18.12 -5.73 5.61
CA VAL A 228 -17.15 -5.07 6.48
C VAL A 228 -16.47 -3.88 5.80
N ARG A 229 -16.00 -2.94 6.61
CA ARG A 229 -15.18 -1.83 6.13
C ARG A 229 -13.75 -2.29 5.94
N GLY A 230 -13.34 -2.43 4.68
CA GLY A 230 -12.01 -2.90 4.31
C GLY A 230 -11.02 -1.80 3.97
N HIS A 231 -9.73 -2.14 4.03
CA HIS A 231 -8.64 -1.22 3.76
C HIS A 231 -7.56 -1.88 2.91
N ILE A 232 -7.22 -1.26 1.76
CA ILE A 232 -6.20 -1.78 0.84
C ILE A 232 -5.16 -0.69 0.59
N LEU A 233 -3.88 -0.99 0.81
CA LEU A 233 -2.77 -0.11 0.49
C LEU A 233 -1.88 -0.77 -0.55
N ASN A 234 -1.66 -0.07 -1.68
CA ASN A 234 -0.79 -0.52 -2.75
C ASN A 234 0.47 0.36 -2.82
N MET A 235 1.65 -0.29 -2.82
CA MET A 235 2.93 0.39 -2.87
C MET A 235 3.31 0.72 -4.32
N SER A 236 2.99 1.93 -4.74
CA SER A 236 3.49 2.52 -5.97
C SER A 236 4.89 3.15 -5.75
N SER A 237 5.28 4.13 -6.53
CA SER A 237 6.57 4.83 -6.40
C SER A 237 6.47 6.24 -6.97
N TYR A 238 7.32 7.11 -6.51
CA TYR A 238 7.54 8.42 -7.11
C TYR A 238 8.10 8.36 -8.54
N SER A 239 8.80 7.26 -8.88
CA SER A 239 9.40 7.03 -10.20
C SER A 239 8.42 7.16 -11.36
N LEU A 240 7.12 6.96 -11.12
CA LEU A 240 6.08 7.13 -12.16
C LEU A 240 6.03 8.55 -12.77
N TRP A 241 6.59 9.55 -12.08
CA TRP A 241 6.73 10.92 -12.59
C TRP A 241 8.11 11.23 -13.14
N MET A 242 9.03 10.24 -13.11
CA MET A 242 10.43 10.41 -13.50
C MET A 242 10.72 9.54 -14.74
N PRO A 243 10.62 10.11 -15.96
CA PRO A 243 10.89 9.36 -17.20
C PRO A 243 12.41 9.15 -17.39
N PHE A 244 13.08 8.57 -16.40
CA PHE A 244 14.52 8.37 -16.46
C PHE A 244 14.88 7.12 -17.26
N PRO A 245 15.93 7.18 -18.09
CA PRO A 245 16.50 6.01 -18.73
C PRO A 245 16.90 4.95 -17.69
N GLY A 246 16.57 3.70 -17.92
CA GLY A 246 16.77 2.59 -16.98
C GLY A 246 15.61 2.35 -16.02
N LEU A 247 14.64 3.26 -15.92
CA LEU A 247 13.45 3.09 -15.10
C LEU A 247 12.17 2.79 -15.92
N ALA A 248 12.28 2.60 -17.23
CA ALA A 248 11.12 2.49 -18.12
C ALA A 248 10.11 1.44 -17.62
N LEU A 249 10.54 0.20 -17.43
CA LEU A 249 9.69 -0.89 -16.97
C LEU A 249 9.16 -0.65 -15.54
N TYR A 250 10.05 -0.29 -14.63
CA TYR A 250 9.68 -0.06 -13.23
C TYR A 250 8.70 1.11 -13.07
N SER A 251 8.97 2.23 -13.76
CA SER A 251 8.08 3.40 -13.71
C SER A 251 6.72 3.11 -14.33
N ALA A 252 6.68 2.34 -15.43
CA ALA A 252 5.44 1.92 -16.07
C ALA A 252 4.58 1.05 -15.14
N SER A 253 5.17 0.02 -14.50
CA SER A 253 4.44 -0.82 -13.55
C SER A 253 3.94 -0.04 -12.32
N LYS A 254 4.72 0.94 -11.84
CA LYS A 254 4.28 1.78 -10.72
C LYS A 254 3.23 2.82 -11.13
N ALA A 255 3.22 3.25 -12.38
CA ALA A 255 2.16 4.08 -12.95
C ALA A 255 0.85 3.28 -13.09
N TYR A 256 0.91 2.04 -13.60
CA TYR A 256 -0.21 1.11 -13.60
C TYR A 256 -0.82 0.98 -12.20
N MET A 257 0.00 0.61 -11.21
CA MET A 257 -0.45 0.41 -9.83
C MET A 257 -1.12 1.64 -9.23
N ARG A 258 -0.60 2.85 -9.48
CA ARG A 258 -1.23 4.09 -9.03
C ARG A 258 -2.57 4.32 -9.73
N SER A 259 -2.60 4.21 -11.06
CA SER A 259 -3.81 4.45 -11.87
C SER A 259 -4.91 3.48 -11.47
N PHE A 260 -4.61 2.18 -11.43
CA PHE A 260 -5.49 1.13 -10.95
C PHE A 260 -6.03 1.44 -9.55
N SER A 261 -5.16 1.71 -8.58
CA SER A 261 -5.58 1.95 -7.20
C SER A 261 -6.51 3.15 -7.06
N VAL A 262 -6.27 4.23 -7.81
CA VAL A 262 -7.11 5.45 -7.76
C VAL A 262 -8.47 5.22 -8.38
N ALA A 263 -8.54 4.48 -9.49
CA ALA A 263 -9.80 4.09 -10.12
C ALA A 263 -10.58 3.11 -9.23
N PHE A 264 -9.95 2.05 -8.81
CA PHE A 264 -10.52 1.03 -7.94
C PHE A 264 -11.03 1.60 -6.60
N ALA A 265 -10.32 2.58 -6.03
CA ALA A 265 -10.79 3.29 -4.83
C ALA A 265 -12.15 4.00 -5.02
N LYS A 266 -12.48 4.41 -6.26
CA LYS A 266 -13.79 5.01 -6.56
C LYS A 266 -14.86 3.93 -6.70
N GLU A 267 -14.53 2.81 -7.36
CA GLU A 267 -15.46 1.69 -7.59
C GLU A 267 -15.94 1.04 -6.28
N VAL A 268 -15.04 0.87 -5.29
CA VAL A 268 -15.36 0.15 -4.06
C VAL A 268 -15.71 1.04 -2.87
N ARG A 269 -15.67 2.37 -3.04
CA ARG A 269 -15.92 3.32 -1.95
C ARG A 269 -17.29 3.18 -1.30
N GLU A 270 -18.32 3.09 -2.11
CA GLU A 270 -19.70 2.96 -1.65
C GLU A 270 -19.95 1.60 -0.97
N ARG A 271 -19.14 0.60 -1.30
CA ARG A 271 -19.13 -0.71 -0.65
C ARG A 271 -18.31 -0.73 0.65
N GLY A 272 -17.88 0.43 1.17
CA GLY A 272 -17.19 0.55 2.45
C GLY A 272 -15.69 0.29 2.40
N ILE A 273 -15.07 0.10 1.23
CA ILE A 273 -13.65 -0.22 1.09
C ILE A 273 -12.85 1.04 0.76
N ARG A 274 -11.73 1.22 1.45
CA ARG A 274 -10.77 2.31 1.21
C ARG A 274 -9.52 1.76 0.55
N VAL A 275 -9.15 2.33 -0.60
CA VAL A 275 -7.93 1.97 -1.32
C VAL A 275 -7.00 3.17 -1.41
N THR A 276 -5.72 2.97 -1.10
CA THR A 276 -4.68 4.00 -1.13
C THR A 276 -3.48 3.56 -1.95
N ALA A 277 -3.11 4.34 -2.95
CA ALA A 277 -1.80 4.25 -3.59
C ALA A 277 -0.79 5.09 -2.81
N LEU A 278 0.27 4.48 -2.30
CA LEU A 278 1.39 5.17 -1.69
C LEU A 278 2.54 5.27 -2.70
N CYS A 279 2.99 6.49 -2.99
CA CYS A 279 4.03 6.79 -3.98
C CYS A 279 5.26 7.40 -3.30
N PRO A 280 6.06 6.62 -2.56
CA PRO A 280 7.25 7.13 -1.91
C PRO A 280 8.33 7.48 -2.94
N ALA A 281 9.13 8.49 -2.62
CA ALA A 281 10.38 8.78 -3.30
C ALA A 281 11.49 7.87 -2.74
N GLY A 282 12.65 8.38 -2.43
CA GLY A 282 13.70 7.58 -1.83
C GLY A 282 13.38 7.13 -0.40
N VAL A 283 13.49 5.85 -0.13
CA VAL A 283 13.36 5.27 1.21
C VAL A 283 14.64 4.52 1.55
N ALA A 284 15.20 4.77 2.73
CA ALA A 284 16.44 4.15 3.20
C ALA A 284 16.23 2.66 3.50
N THR A 285 16.25 1.84 2.46
CA THR A 285 16.13 0.37 2.49
C THR A 285 17.22 -0.25 1.64
N ASP A 286 17.41 -1.56 1.74
CA ASP A 286 18.36 -2.32 0.93
C ASP A 286 17.90 -2.50 -0.53
N LEU A 287 16.67 -2.06 -0.85
CA LEU A 287 16.07 -2.17 -2.18
C LEU A 287 16.94 -1.54 -3.29
N TYR A 288 17.60 -0.43 -2.97
CA TYR A 288 18.46 0.29 -3.92
C TYR A 288 19.93 -0.16 -3.88
N GLY A 289 20.30 -1.10 -3.00
CA GLY A 289 21.68 -1.54 -2.80
C GLY A 289 22.62 -0.44 -2.29
N LEU A 290 22.06 0.61 -1.67
CA LEU A 290 22.86 1.69 -1.06
C LEU A 290 23.49 1.20 0.24
N THR A 291 24.79 1.48 0.40
CA THR A 291 25.46 1.21 1.68
C THR A 291 24.85 2.03 2.83
N PRO A 292 24.97 1.58 4.10
CA PRO A 292 24.48 2.31 5.27
C PRO A 292 25.02 3.76 5.35
N TYR A 293 26.21 3.99 4.84
CA TYR A 293 26.83 5.32 4.77
C TYR A 293 26.03 6.25 3.85
N TRP A 294 25.75 5.83 2.61
CA TRP A 294 24.97 6.61 1.66
C TRP A 294 23.51 6.77 2.07
N GLN A 295 22.93 5.77 2.70
CA GLN A 295 21.58 5.89 3.28
C GLN A 295 21.55 6.98 4.38
N ARG A 296 22.59 7.07 5.23
CA ARG A 296 22.70 8.09 6.27
C ARG A 296 22.82 9.49 5.69
N ILE A 297 23.66 9.66 4.66
CA ILE A 297 23.81 10.94 3.95
C ILE A 297 22.50 11.34 3.29
N GLY A 298 21.87 10.44 2.53
CA GLY A 298 20.60 10.72 1.87
C GLY A 298 19.49 11.13 2.83
N ARG A 299 19.46 10.55 4.05
CA ARG A 299 18.55 10.99 5.11
C ARG A 299 18.86 12.37 5.64
N LYS A 300 20.14 12.69 5.89
CA LYS A 300 20.56 14.03 6.34
C LYS A 300 20.23 15.12 5.32
N LEU A 301 20.32 14.80 4.04
CA LEU A 301 19.98 15.70 2.94
C LEU A 301 18.46 15.77 2.65
N GLY A 302 17.64 15.00 3.36
CA GLY A 302 16.19 14.96 3.13
C GLY A 302 15.76 14.27 1.84
N VAL A 303 16.69 13.63 1.10
CA VAL A 303 16.41 12.88 -0.13
C VAL A 303 15.80 11.51 0.17
N LEU A 304 16.17 10.91 1.31
CA LEU A 304 15.65 9.62 1.77
C LEU A 304 14.87 9.79 3.06
N ILE A 305 13.71 9.13 3.13
CA ILE A 305 12.96 8.97 4.38
C ILE A 305 13.24 7.59 5.00
N THR A 306 12.93 7.44 6.28
CA THR A 306 13.04 6.14 6.94
C THR A 306 11.88 5.23 6.52
N PRO A 307 12.09 3.89 6.46
CA PRO A 307 11.01 2.93 6.19
C PRO A 307 9.83 3.09 7.15
N ASP A 308 10.13 3.34 8.42
CA ASP A 308 9.12 3.54 9.46
C ASP A 308 8.28 4.81 9.23
N SER A 309 8.92 5.94 8.86
CA SER A 309 8.19 7.18 8.50
C SER A 309 7.31 6.97 7.26
N CYS A 310 7.80 6.22 6.26
CA CYS A 310 7.03 5.85 5.08
C CYS A 310 5.79 5.04 5.46
N ALA A 311 5.95 3.97 6.24
CA ALA A 311 4.87 3.10 6.69
C ALA A 311 3.83 3.88 7.52
N ARG A 312 4.27 4.69 8.48
CA ARG A 312 3.40 5.54 9.31
C ARG A 312 2.54 6.48 8.47
N ARG A 313 3.16 7.20 7.52
CA ARG A 313 2.45 8.15 6.64
C ARG A 313 1.49 7.43 5.69
N GLY A 314 1.87 6.25 5.20
CA GLY A 314 1.01 5.39 4.39
C GLY A 314 -0.24 4.94 5.13
N LEU A 315 -0.10 4.39 6.33
CA LEU A 315 -1.23 3.98 7.18
C LEU A 315 -2.12 5.16 7.54
N LYS A 316 -1.54 6.31 7.95
CA LYS A 316 -2.31 7.53 8.24
C LYS A 316 -3.16 7.97 7.04
N ALA A 317 -2.63 7.84 5.82
CA ALA A 317 -3.36 8.16 4.60
C ALA A 317 -4.48 7.15 4.31
N LEU A 318 -4.22 5.86 4.52
CA LEU A 318 -5.18 4.77 4.36
C LEU A 318 -6.39 4.97 5.30
N TRP A 319 -6.12 5.20 6.59
CA TRP A 319 -7.18 5.44 7.58
C TRP A 319 -7.99 6.71 7.28
N LYS A 320 -7.37 7.73 6.69
CA LYS A 320 -8.06 8.95 6.23
C LYS A 320 -8.79 8.77 4.89
N GLY A 321 -8.70 7.61 4.25
CA GLY A 321 -9.33 7.32 2.96
C GLY A 321 -8.77 8.15 1.81
N ARG A 322 -7.49 8.55 1.87
CA ARG A 322 -6.81 9.23 0.77
C ARG A 322 -6.49 8.23 -0.34
N ARG A 323 -6.94 8.50 -1.56
CA ARG A 323 -6.75 7.60 -2.71
C ARG A 323 -5.32 7.51 -3.21
N CYS A 324 -4.54 8.58 -3.04
CA CYS A 324 -3.13 8.63 -3.44
C CYS A 324 -2.36 9.60 -2.53
N ILE A 325 -1.13 9.23 -2.17
CA ILE A 325 -0.24 10.07 -1.38
C ILE A 325 1.22 9.92 -1.82
N VAL A 326 1.90 11.05 -1.93
CA VAL A 326 3.38 11.13 -1.88
C VAL A 326 3.72 11.49 -0.45
N PRO A 327 4.44 10.62 0.31
CA PRO A 327 4.63 10.82 1.74
C PRO A 327 5.45 12.05 2.09
N ASP A 328 6.28 12.55 1.15
CA ASP A 328 7.15 13.70 1.32
C ASP A 328 6.58 14.92 0.60
N TRP A 329 6.33 15.99 1.35
CA TRP A 329 5.83 17.23 0.78
C TRP A 329 6.82 17.86 -0.21
N TRP A 330 8.13 17.76 0.08
CA TRP A 330 9.19 18.27 -0.78
C TRP A 330 9.18 17.60 -2.15
N ASN A 331 9.21 16.27 -2.17
CA ASN A 331 9.14 15.52 -3.42
C ASN A 331 7.84 15.80 -4.20
N ARG A 332 6.75 16.06 -3.49
CA ARG A 332 5.49 16.45 -4.14
C ARG A 332 5.61 17.77 -4.91
N ALA A 333 6.35 18.74 -4.35
CA ALA A 333 6.59 20.03 -5.02
C ALA A 333 7.47 19.88 -6.28
N TRP A 334 8.32 18.86 -6.34
CA TRP A 334 9.21 18.59 -7.47
C TRP A 334 8.56 17.84 -8.64
N ILE A 335 7.36 17.28 -8.50
CA ILE A 335 6.68 16.52 -9.57
C ILE A 335 6.60 17.29 -10.89
N PRO A 336 6.19 18.57 -10.94
CA PRO A 336 6.14 19.31 -12.21
C PRO A 336 7.48 19.39 -12.92
N PHE A 337 8.55 19.59 -12.15
CA PHE A 337 9.92 19.69 -12.69
C PHE A 337 10.43 18.35 -13.21
N CYS A 338 10.15 17.25 -12.53
CA CYS A 338 10.55 15.91 -12.98
C CYS A 338 9.97 15.52 -14.35
N LYS A 339 8.77 16.05 -14.69
CA LYS A 339 8.10 15.74 -15.95
C LYS A 339 8.73 16.43 -17.17
N VAL A 340 9.40 17.55 -16.97
CA VAL A 340 9.94 18.40 -18.04
C VAL A 340 11.46 18.39 -18.09
N LEU A 341 12.11 17.46 -17.40
CA LEU A 341 13.57 17.37 -17.41
C LEU A 341 14.10 17.07 -18.82
N PRO A 342 14.90 17.97 -19.43
CA PRO A 342 15.40 17.80 -20.77
C PRO A 342 16.47 16.69 -20.84
N MET A 343 16.59 16.06 -22.00
CA MET A 343 17.53 14.92 -22.21
C MET A 343 18.99 15.26 -21.94
N TRP A 344 19.40 16.53 -22.11
CA TRP A 344 20.79 16.91 -21.81
C TRP A 344 21.12 16.84 -20.31
N VAL A 345 20.12 17.04 -19.42
CA VAL A 345 20.25 16.81 -17.97
C VAL A 345 20.25 15.31 -17.67
N LEU A 346 19.45 14.52 -18.37
CA LEU A 346 19.31 13.10 -18.11
C LEU A 346 20.51 12.26 -18.64
N ARG A 347 21.21 12.73 -19.66
CA ARG A 347 22.38 12.02 -20.22
C ARG A 347 23.50 11.75 -19.20
N PRO A 348 24.00 12.75 -18.44
CA PRO A 348 25.02 12.50 -17.43
C PRO A 348 24.50 11.63 -16.28
N VAL A 349 23.23 11.80 -15.88
CA VAL A 349 22.58 10.94 -14.89
C VAL A 349 22.58 9.49 -15.38
N ARG A 350 22.17 9.25 -16.63
CA ARG A 350 22.21 7.91 -17.25
C ARG A 350 23.62 7.31 -17.20
N ARG A 351 24.65 8.05 -17.62
CA ARG A 351 26.04 7.55 -17.62
C ARG A 351 26.51 7.16 -16.21
N PHE A 352 26.14 7.92 -15.21
CA PHE A 352 26.47 7.63 -13.83
C PHE A 352 25.70 6.41 -13.31
N THR A 353 24.42 6.36 -13.56
CA THR A 353 23.53 5.31 -13.04
C THR A 353 23.68 3.97 -13.78
N MET A 354 24.16 3.95 -15.03
CA MET A 354 24.53 2.73 -15.75
C MET A 354 25.55 1.87 -14.99
N LYS A 355 26.35 2.46 -14.11
CA LYS A 355 27.31 1.73 -13.25
C LYS A 355 26.62 0.94 -12.12
N PHE A 356 25.35 1.22 -11.83
CA PHE A 356 24.58 0.62 -10.75
C PHE A 356 23.41 -0.23 -11.27
N GLN A 357 23.42 -0.62 -12.54
CA GLN A 357 22.38 -1.48 -13.11
C GLN A 357 22.29 -2.81 -12.35
N LYS A 358 21.09 -3.12 -11.88
CA LYS A 358 20.73 -4.37 -11.20
C LYS A 358 19.46 -4.95 -11.81
#